data_7d54bc6e5953039d96f280f53347f1c3
#
_entry.id   7d54bc6e5953039d96f280f53347f1c3
#
_cell.length_a   1.000
_cell.length_b   1.000
_cell.length_c   1.000
_cell.angle_alpha   90.00
_cell.angle_beta   90.00
_cell.angle_gamma   90.00
#
_symmetry.space_group_name_H-M   'P 1'
#
loop_
_entity.id
_entity.type
_entity.pdbx_description
1 polymer ?
#
loop_
_entity_poly.entity_id
_entity_poly.type
_entity_poly.pdbx_seq_one_letter_code
_entity_poly.pdbx_strand_id
1 'polypeptide(L)'
;MFMNRGLVDYYKKSFPPGTRIMLDAMYDDPRPIEPGTKGTVEFVDDAGTIHTTFDNGRNLGICPEVDRFHKIEQTESEEPQLSI
;
A
#
# COMPACT_ATOMS: atom_id res chain seq x y z
N MET A 1 12.45 3.66 -14.92
CA MET A 1 12.81 2.28 -14.98
C MET A 1 11.63 1.39 -14.62
N PHE A 2 11.45 0.34 -15.36
CA PHE A 2 10.28 -0.51 -15.14
C PHE A 2 10.64 -1.71 -14.30
N MET A 3 9.73 -2.08 -13.44
CA MET A 3 9.83 -3.29 -12.68
C MET A 3 9.70 -4.47 -13.63
N ASN A 4 10.43 -5.55 -13.42
CA ASN A 4 10.30 -6.69 -14.30
C ASN A 4 8.95 -7.38 -14.06
N ARG A 5 8.54 -8.16 -15.07
CA ARG A 5 7.23 -8.72 -15.05
C ARG A 5 6.99 -9.67 -13.89
N GLY A 6 8.01 -10.42 -13.51
CA GLY A 6 7.87 -11.33 -12.39
C GLY A 6 7.57 -10.60 -11.09
N LEU A 7 8.21 -9.44 -10.88
CA LEU A 7 7.94 -8.66 -9.69
C LEU A 7 6.56 -8.04 -9.74
N VAL A 8 6.14 -7.57 -10.91
CA VAL A 8 4.80 -7.01 -11.06
C VAL A 8 3.78 -8.07 -10.69
N ASP A 9 3.95 -9.28 -11.21
CA ASP A 9 3.03 -10.37 -10.91
C ASP A 9 3.04 -10.70 -9.43
N TYR A 10 4.21 -10.68 -8.82
CA TYR A 10 4.32 -10.92 -7.39
C TYR A 10 3.50 -9.90 -6.60
N TYR A 11 3.63 -8.63 -6.94
CA TYR A 11 2.90 -7.60 -6.20
C TYR A 11 1.39 -7.67 -6.48
N LYS A 12 1.02 -8.02 -7.70
CA LYS A 12 -0.40 -8.17 -7.99
C LYS A 12 -1.02 -9.29 -7.17
N LYS A 13 -0.28 -10.38 -6.99
CA LYS A 13 -0.79 -11.50 -6.20
C LYS A 13 -0.76 -11.22 -4.72
N SER A 14 0.29 -10.54 -4.26
CA SER A 14 0.47 -10.31 -2.83
C SER A 14 -0.40 -9.18 -2.31
N PHE A 15 -0.77 -8.25 -3.18
CA PHE A 15 -1.54 -7.07 -2.78
C PHE A 15 -2.79 -6.92 -3.63
N PRO A 16 -3.71 -7.89 -3.54
CA PRO A 16 -4.96 -7.78 -4.30
C PRO A 16 -5.80 -6.64 -3.75
N PRO A 17 -6.79 -6.19 -4.53
CA PRO A 17 -7.68 -5.14 -4.06
C PRO A 17 -8.26 -5.47 -2.69
N GLY A 18 -8.28 -4.47 -1.82
CA GLY A 18 -8.78 -4.65 -0.47
C GLY A 18 -7.72 -4.97 0.57
N THR A 19 -6.49 -5.21 0.13
CA THR A 19 -5.40 -5.48 1.07
C THR A 19 -5.13 -4.25 1.90
N ARG A 20 -4.97 -4.43 3.20
CA ARG A 20 -4.64 -3.32 4.09
C ARG A 20 -3.13 -3.23 4.26
N ILE A 21 -2.63 -2.02 4.21
CA ILE A 21 -1.19 -1.79 4.35
C ILE A 21 -0.96 -0.59 5.25
N MET A 22 0.27 -0.50 5.74
CA MET A 22 0.71 0.69 6.46
C MET A 22 1.92 1.24 5.73
N LEU A 23 1.94 2.55 5.55
CA LEU A 23 3.08 3.20 4.93
C LEU A 23 4.11 3.49 6.00
N ASP A 24 5.34 3.07 5.76
CA ASP A 24 6.43 3.31 6.69
C ASP A 24 7.26 4.52 6.29
N ALA A 25 7.43 4.74 4.99
CA ALA A 25 8.15 5.90 4.50
C ALA A 25 7.90 6.06 3.01
N MET A 26 7.77 7.30 2.57
CA MET A 26 7.58 7.60 1.16
C MET A 26 8.58 8.68 0.78
N TYR A 27 9.31 8.45 -0.33
CA TYR A 27 10.47 9.28 -0.62
C TYR A 27 10.34 10.20 -1.81
N ASP A 28 9.78 9.75 -2.89
CA ASP A 28 9.86 10.50 -4.13
C ASP A 28 8.66 11.36 -4.45
N ASP A 29 7.88 11.70 -3.47
CA ASP A 29 6.68 12.49 -3.71
C ASP A 29 6.85 13.86 -3.07
N PRO A 30 6.53 14.94 -3.75
CA PRO A 30 6.65 16.28 -3.16
C PRO A 30 5.71 16.48 -1.98
N ARG A 31 4.66 15.68 -1.90
CA ARG A 31 3.72 15.75 -0.77
C ARG A 31 3.47 14.35 -0.28
N PRO A 32 4.44 13.77 0.40
CA PRO A 32 4.34 12.36 0.77
C PRO A 32 3.28 12.12 1.83
N ILE A 33 2.81 10.88 1.83
CA ILE A 33 1.93 10.41 2.89
C ILE A 33 2.78 10.25 4.14
N GLU A 34 2.25 10.62 5.28
CA GLU A 34 2.99 10.53 6.53
C GLU A 34 3.21 9.09 6.95
N PRO A 35 4.38 8.79 7.50
CA PRO A 35 4.63 7.45 8.01
C PRO A 35 3.59 7.06 9.05
N GLY A 36 3.20 5.79 9.03
CA GLY A 36 2.20 5.29 9.96
C GLY A 36 0.78 5.39 9.43
N THR A 37 0.59 5.98 8.26
CA THR A 37 -0.72 6.09 7.68
C THR A 37 -1.12 4.76 7.05
N LYS A 38 -2.31 4.30 7.35
CA LYS A 38 -2.82 3.05 6.80
C LYS A 38 -3.62 3.33 5.54
N GLY A 39 -3.73 2.32 4.71
CA GLY A 39 -4.49 2.46 3.48
C GLY A 39 -4.97 1.13 2.96
N THR A 40 -5.79 1.21 1.93
CA THR A 40 -6.38 0.04 1.28
C THR A 40 -5.93 0.02 -0.17
N VAL A 41 -5.39 -1.10 -0.59
CA VAL A 41 -4.95 -1.27 -1.97
C VAL A 41 -6.15 -1.33 -2.88
N GLU A 42 -6.11 -0.56 -3.97
CA GLU A 42 -7.14 -0.60 -4.98
C GLU A 42 -6.76 -1.55 -6.10
N PHE A 43 -5.55 -1.46 -6.57
CA PHE A 43 -5.01 -2.39 -7.55
C PHE A 43 -3.53 -2.11 -7.76
N VAL A 44 -2.86 -3.05 -8.39
CA VAL A 44 -1.46 -2.89 -8.77
C VAL A 44 -1.43 -2.81 -10.30
N ASP A 45 -0.80 -1.77 -10.84
CA ASP A 45 -0.81 -1.59 -12.27
C ASP A 45 0.36 -2.35 -12.92
N ASP A 46 0.43 -2.24 -14.25
CA ASP A 46 1.41 -3.02 -15.00
C ASP A 46 2.84 -2.54 -14.81
N ALA A 47 3.01 -1.38 -14.22
CA ALA A 47 4.35 -0.89 -13.87
C ALA A 47 4.73 -1.29 -12.46
N GLY A 48 3.82 -1.93 -11.73
CA GLY A 48 4.10 -2.36 -10.37
C GLY A 48 3.75 -1.33 -9.32
N THR A 49 3.11 -0.25 -9.71
CA THR A 49 2.68 0.77 -8.76
C THR A 49 1.43 0.28 -8.03
N ILE A 50 1.45 0.38 -6.72
CA ILE A 50 0.34 -0.08 -5.88
C ILE A 50 -0.55 1.12 -5.60
N HIS A 51 -1.67 1.19 -6.30
CA HIS A 51 -2.61 2.30 -6.13
C HIS A 51 -3.40 2.10 -4.86
N THR A 52 -3.31 3.08 -3.98
CA THR A 52 -3.80 2.95 -2.61
C THR A 52 -4.66 4.15 -2.24
N THR A 53 -5.76 3.89 -1.56
CA THR A 53 -6.55 4.93 -0.92
C THR A 53 -6.18 4.91 0.55
N PHE A 54 -5.59 6.00 1.01
CA PHE A 54 -5.16 6.09 2.39
C PHE A 54 -6.29 6.57 3.28
N ASP A 55 -6.22 6.20 4.55
CA ASP A 55 -7.29 6.51 5.49
C ASP A 55 -7.40 8.01 5.76
N ASN A 56 -6.37 8.76 5.41
CA ASN A 56 -6.43 10.22 5.54
C ASN A 56 -7.15 10.88 4.35
N GLY A 57 -7.71 10.09 3.45
CA GLY A 57 -8.47 10.61 2.33
C GLY A 57 -7.68 10.81 1.05
N ARG A 58 -6.38 10.58 1.07
CA ARG A 58 -5.55 10.77 -0.12
C ARG A 58 -5.42 9.49 -0.90
N ASN A 59 -5.32 9.64 -2.22
CA ASN A 59 -5.06 8.52 -3.11
C ASN A 59 -3.69 8.73 -3.69
N LEU A 60 -2.85 7.70 -3.59
CA LEU A 60 -1.49 7.81 -4.08
C LEU A 60 -0.97 6.45 -4.46
N GLY A 61 -0.07 6.42 -5.43
CA GLY A 61 0.57 5.17 -5.81
C GLY A 61 1.81 4.94 -4.99
N ILE A 62 1.98 3.73 -4.49
CA ILE A 62 3.19 3.34 -3.79
C ILE A 62 4.10 2.66 -4.79
N CYS A 63 5.36 3.07 -4.81
CA CYS A 63 6.37 2.47 -5.64
C CYS A 63 7.16 1.49 -4.77
N PRO A 64 6.95 0.19 -4.94
CA PRO A 64 7.54 -0.78 -4.00
C PRO A 64 9.05 -0.76 -3.96
N GLU A 65 9.70 -0.27 -5.01
CA GLU A 65 11.16 -0.25 -5.04
C GLU A 65 11.74 0.99 -4.39
N VAL A 66 10.90 1.98 -4.10
CA VAL A 66 11.35 3.23 -3.54
C VAL A 66 10.78 3.46 -2.14
N ASP A 67 9.49 3.22 -2.01
CA ASP A 67 8.79 3.51 -0.77
C ASP A 67 8.82 2.31 0.16
N ARG A 68 8.64 2.55 1.45
CA ARG A 68 8.61 1.47 2.43
C ARG A 68 7.23 1.34 2.99
N PHE A 69 6.73 0.13 3.00
CA PHE A 69 5.39 -0.16 3.47
C PHE A 69 5.31 -1.63 3.82
N HIS A 70 4.26 -2.02 4.52
CA HIS A 70 4.06 -3.43 4.81
C HIS A 70 2.59 -3.71 4.91
N LYS A 71 2.25 -4.98 4.67
CA LYS A 71 0.89 -5.45 4.77
C LYS A 71 0.52 -5.60 6.24
N ILE A 72 -0.68 -5.21 6.60
CA ILE A 72 -1.16 -5.40 7.96
C ILE A 72 -2.38 -6.29 7.90
N GLU A 73 -2.65 -6.94 9.03
CA GLU A 73 -3.79 -7.81 9.12
C GLU A 73 -4.95 -7.01 9.59
N GLN A 74 -6.02 -7.11 8.84
CA GLN A 74 -7.18 -6.34 9.16
C GLN A 74 -7.70 -6.63 10.55
N THR A 75 -7.70 -7.89 10.93
CA THR A 75 -8.22 -8.25 12.23
C THR A 75 -7.32 -7.79 13.36
N GLU A 76 -6.03 -7.70 13.12
CA GLU A 76 -5.11 -7.31 14.17
C GLU A 76 -4.96 -5.84 14.31
N SER A 77 -5.00 -5.13 13.18
CA SER A 77 -4.67 -3.73 13.18
C SER A 77 -5.86 -2.83 13.05
N GLU A 78 -6.94 -3.36 12.46
CA GLU A 78 -8.08 -2.55 12.15
C GLU A 78 -9.26 -2.85 12.99
N GLU A 79 -9.25 -3.94 13.70
CA GLU A 79 -10.38 -4.44 14.40
C GLU A 79 -10.78 -3.53 15.47
N PRO A 80 -11.88 -3.06 15.39
CA PRO A 80 -12.33 -2.22 16.45
C PRO A 80 -12.59 -3.12 17.58
N GLN A 81 -12.37 -3.09 18.33
CA GLN A 81 -12.49 -3.87 19.30
C GLN A 81 -13.68 -4.29 19.69
N LEU A 82 -14.07 -4.89 19.57
CA LEU A 82 -15.13 -5.29 19.81
C LEU A 82 -15.33 -5.74 20.95
N SER A 83 -15.05 -5.64 21.40
CA SER A 83 -15.17 -5.91 22.30
C SER A 83 -15.85 -6.40 22.93
N ILE A 84 -16.12 -6.71 23.03
CA ILE A 84 -16.71 -7.06 23.65
C ILE A 84 -16.75 -7.42 24.17
#